data_d9befe77fe4f3f5da08f85511d2ec09c
#
_entry.id   d9befe77fe4f3f5da08f85511d2ec09c
#
_cell.length_a   1.000
_cell.length_b   1.000
_cell.length_c   1.000
_cell.angle_alpha   90.00
_cell.angle_beta   90.00
_cell.angle_gamma   90.00
#
_symmetry.space_group_name_H-M   'P 1'
#
loop_
_entity.id
_entity.type
_entity.pdbx_description
1 polymer ?
#
loop_
_entity_poly.entity_id
_entity_poly.type
_entity_poly.pdbx_seq_one_letter_code
_entity_poly.pdbx_strand_id
1 'polypeptide(L)'
;MIMGRSYFACSMPYQLAIEENLLDRERVEDDMSESTFSSLSFLMEMEALFFGQSDGGLYSFDDIDKNRKIKYPFYPKSFGCKLSDKRLNIPPKAHGEIRILSADIALMSSAKNNNDATSVFINQMLPSASGKYVSNIVYTENNEGLRADAQALSIRRLFEEFECDYLVIDAKGLGLPVVDLLMADIYDQNTGTTYGALSCCNNEEIAKRCIVPKAPKVIWAVQGSPEFNSQCALGLREAFKQGQVRLLISEYDAEEELTNLKGYSSLSAQDEVKMKTPYIHTSLLINELINLEYEAKNNVVRVKEKSGMRKDRYSSIAYNYWCMC
;
A
#
# COMPACT_ATOMS: atom_id res chain seq x y z
N MET A 1 -10.49 -17.16 -23.13
CA MET A 1 -11.90 -17.11 -22.68
C MET A 1 -12.30 -18.55 -22.34
N ILE A 2 -12.24 -18.94 -21.06
CA ILE A 2 -12.69 -20.26 -20.61
C ILE A 2 -14.19 -20.14 -20.42
N MET A 3 -14.93 -20.70 -21.35
CA MET A 3 -16.38 -20.57 -21.41
C MET A 3 -17.07 -21.09 -20.16
N GLY A 4 -17.82 -20.20 -19.47
CA GLY A 4 -19.05 -20.52 -18.73
C GLY A 4 -19.00 -21.58 -17.63
N ARG A 5 -17.82 -21.91 -17.06
CA ARG A 5 -17.72 -22.81 -15.91
C ARG A 5 -17.51 -21.98 -14.64
N SER A 6 -18.43 -22.14 -13.69
CA SER A 6 -18.22 -21.63 -12.33
C SER A 6 -17.16 -22.48 -11.65
N TYR A 7 -16.08 -21.86 -11.18
CA TYR A 7 -15.06 -22.52 -10.37
C TYR A 7 -15.32 -22.16 -8.90
N PHE A 8 -15.26 -23.15 -8.05
CA PHE A 8 -15.20 -22.97 -6.61
C PHE A 8 -13.73 -23.08 -6.20
N ALA A 9 -13.18 -22.03 -5.61
CA ALA A 9 -11.85 -22.06 -5.02
C ALA A 9 -12.02 -22.17 -3.49
N CYS A 10 -11.44 -23.22 -2.89
CA CYS A 10 -11.37 -23.41 -1.46
C CYS A 10 -9.90 -23.30 -1.06
N SER A 11 -9.58 -22.44 -0.12
CA SER A 11 -8.26 -22.34 0.50
C SER A 11 -8.36 -22.85 1.94
N MET A 12 -7.44 -23.71 2.32
CA MET A 12 -7.34 -24.26 3.68
C MET A 12 -5.92 -23.98 4.19
N PRO A 13 -5.69 -22.86 4.87
CA PRO A 13 -4.39 -22.55 5.46
C PRO A 13 -4.07 -23.51 6.61
N TYR A 14 -2.80 -23.69 6.91
CA TYR A 14 -2.32 -24.66 7.91
C TYR A 14 -2.88 -24.41 9.31
N GLN A 15 -3.19 -23.17 9.66
CA GLN A 15 -3.79 -22.83 10.94
C GLN A 15 -5.13 -23.56 11.15
N LEU A 16 -5.98 -23.53 10.11
CA LEU A 16 -7.26 -24.26 10.15
C LEU A 16 -7.00 -25.77 10.25
N ALA A 17 -5.99 -26.29 9.56
CA ALA A 17 -5.62 -27.70 9.63
C ALA A 17 -5.11 -28.08 11.04
N ILE A 18 -4.40 -27.18 11.75
CA ILE A 18 -4.00 -27.37 13.14
C ILE A 18 -5.21 -27.34 14.07
N GLU A 19 -6.11 -26.37 13.91
CA GLU A 19 -7.34 -26.23 14.71
C GLU A 19 -8.22 -27.47 14.60
N GLU A 20 -8.33 -28.05 13.41
CA GLU A 20 -9.09 -29.26 13.12
C GLU A 20 -8.31 -30.56 13.43
N ASN A 21 -7.12 -30.49 14.04
CA ASN A 21 -6.23 -31.61 14.35
C ASN A 21 -5.84 -32.46 13.13
N LEU A 22 -5.76 -31.86 11.97
CA LEU A 22 -5.30 -32.51 10.73
C LEU A 22 -3.80 -32.33 10.51
N LEU A 23 -3.18 -31.37 11.19
CA LEU A 23 -1.76 -31.05 11.11
C LEU A 23 -1.19 -30.79 12.49
N ASP A 24 0.00 -31.33 12.77
CA ASP A 24 0.70 -31.11 14.03
C ASP A 24 1.45 -29.76 14.00
N ARG A 25 1.25 -28.96 15.03
CA ARG A 25 1.91 -27.66 15.19
C ARG A 25 3.43 -27.79 15.28
N GLU A 26 3.92 -28.75 16.08
CA GLU A 26 5.37 -28.95 16.27
C GLU A 26 6.07 -29.25 14.94
N ARG A 27 5.43 -30.04 14.07
CA ARG A 27 5.96 -30.33 12.75
C ARG A 27 6.08 -29.08 11.85
N VAL A 28 5.11 -28.17 11.92
CA VAL A 28 5.16 -26.92 11.16
C VAL A 28 6.29 -26.02 11.67
N GLU A 29 6.46 -25.92 12.98
CA GLU A 29 7.53 -25.16 13.62
C GLU A 29 8.91 -25.74 13.29
N ASP A 30 9.04 -27.07 13.25
CA ASP A 30 10.27 -27.76 12.83
C ASP A 30 10.61 -27.45 11.36
N ASP A 31 9.63 -27.56 10.45
CA ASP A 31 9.81 -27.25 9.03
C ASP A 31 10.23 -25.79 8.83
N MET A 32 9.69 -24.85 9.62
CA MET A 32 10.08 -23.42 9.60
C MET A 32 11.49 -23.17 10.13
N SER A 33 12.01 -24.04 10.99
CA SER A 33 13.34 -23.91 11.60
C SER A 33 14.47 -24.50 10.73
N GLU A 34 14.14 -25.26 9.69
CA GLU A 34 15.14 -25.88 8.83
C GLU A 34 15.93 -24.86 8.00
N SER A 35 17.21 -25.15 7.76
CA SER A 35 18.10 -24.32 6.93
C SER A 35 17.68 -24.24 5.46
N THR A 36 16.82 -25.13 5.03
CA THR A 36 16.22 -25.20 3.68
C THR A 36 14.88 -24.48 3.60
N PHE A 37 14.42 -23.89 4.71
CA PHE A 37 13.15 -23.18 4.75
C PHE A 37 13.09 -22.09 3.68
N SER A 38 12.02 -22.12 2.89
CA SER A 38 11.69 -21.08 1.91
C SER A 38 10.35 -20.44 2.29
N SER A 39 10.39 -19.17 2.67
CA SER A 39 9.18 -18.41 3.00
C SER A 39 8.17 -18.43 1.87
N LEU A 40 8.61 -18.43 0.62
CA LEU A 40 7.71 -18.51 -0.54
C LEU A 40 7.02 -19.87 -0.64
N SER A 41 7.78 -20.98 -0.52
CA SER A 41 7.21 -22.33 -0.55
C SER A 41 6.23 -22.54 0.61
N PHE A 42 6.58 -22.07 1.80
CA PHE A 42 5.71 -22.12 2.97
C PHE A 42 4.38 -21.38 2.73
N LEU A 43 4.43 -20.15 2.19
CA LEU A 43 3.24 -19.38 1.86
C LEU A 43 2.37 -20.08 0.79
N MET A 44 2.98 -20.74 -0.18
CA MET A 44 2.25 -21.48 -1.21
C MET A 44 1.63 -22.78 -0.69
N GLU A 45 2.39 -23.56 0.08
CA GLU A 45 2.00 -24.90 0.47
C GLU A 45 1.18 -24.92 1.75
N MET A 46 1.57 -24.12 2.74
CA MET A 46 0.95 -24.11 4.07
C MET A 46 -0.14 -23.07 4.19
N GLU A 47 0.05 -21.90 3.59
CA GLU A 47 -0.91 -20.80 3.63
C GLU A 47 -1.92 -20.86 2.48
N ALA A 48 -1.78 -21.82 1.58
CA ALA A 48 -2.60 -21.94 0.37
C ALA A 48 -2.67 -20.65 -0.47
N LEU A 49 -1.61 -19.82 -0.41
CA LEU A 49 -1.49 -18.62 -1.20
C LEU A 49 -0.84 -18.92 -2.54
N PHE A 50 -1.50 -18.59 -3.62
CA PHE A 50 -0.98 -18.80 -4.97
C PHE A 50 -0.07 -17.64 -5.37
N PHE A 51 1.22 -17.75 -5.05
CA PHE A 51 2.24 -16.85 -5.57
C PHE A 51 2.79 -17.43 -6.88
N GLY A 52 2.37 -16.91 -7.99
CA GLY A 52 3.00 -17.24 -9.26
C GLY A 52 4.19 -16.32 -9.51
N GLN A 53 5.39 -16.65 -9.03
CA GLN A 53 6.58 -15.97 -9.53
C GLN A 53 6.72 -16.31 -11.01
N SER A 54 6.64 -15.31 -11.89
CA SER A 54 6.91 -15.54 -13.31
C SER A 54 8.42 -15.64 -13.51
N ASP A 55 8.89 -16.58 -14.31
CA ASP A 55 10.30 -16.75 -14.71
C ASP A 55 10.91 -15.49 -15.38
N GLY A 56 10.16 -14.42 -15.51
CA GLY A 56 10.52 -13.11 -16.06
C GLY A 56 9.99 -11.96 -15.24
N GLY A 57 9.69 -12.15 -13.94
CA GLY A 57 9.18 -11.09 -13.06
C GLY A 57 10.20 -9.97 -12.85
N LEU A 58 9.72 -8.73 -12.83
CA LEU A 58 10.57 -7.56 -12.57
C LEU A 58 11.08 -7.54 -11.13
N TYR A 59 10.28 -8.03 -10.18
CA TYR A 59 10.57 -8.02 -8.74
C TYR A 59 10.74 -9.45 -8.22
N SER A 60 11.76 -9.65 -7.36
CA SER A 60 11.99 -10.91 -6.65
C SER A 60 11.27 -10.89 -5.30
N PHE A 61 10.61 -11.98 -4.93
CA PHE A 61 10.00 -12.14 -3.61
C PHE A 61 11.04 -11.93 -2.50
N ASP A 62 12.20 -12.58 -2.58
CA ASP A 62 13.24 -12.50 -1.56
C ASP A 62 13.75 -11.07 -1.36
N ASP A 63 13.85 -10.28 -2.45
CA ASP A 63 14.27 -8.89 -2.37
C ASP A 63 13.24 -8.01 -1.68
N ILE A 64 11.96 -8.35 -1.76
CA ILE A 64 10.87 -7.61 -1.09
C ILE A 64 10.71 -8.09 0.35
N ASP A 65 10.64 -9.40 0.56
CA ASP A 65 10.31 -10.01 1.85
C ASP A 65 11.33 -9.67 2.94
N LYS A 66 12.63 -9.67 2.63
CA LYS A 66 13.68 -9.22 3.56
C LYS A 66 13.51 -7.79 4.07
N ASN A 67 12.63 -7.01 3.44
CA ASN A 67 12.29 -5.64 3.82
C ASN A 67 11.01 -5.52 4.67
N ARG A 68 10.35 -6.61 5.02
CA ARG A 68 9.26 -6.66 5.99
C ARG A 68 9.82 -6.48 7.40
N LYS A 69 9.92 -5.23 7.87
CA LYS A 69 10.63 -4.89 9.12
C LYS A 69 9.79 -4.04 10.07
N ILE A 70 8.66 -3.52 9.62
CA ILE A 70 7.83 -2.62 10.40
C ILE A 70 6.80 -3.47 11.15
N LYS A 71 6.91 -3.52 12.49
CA LYS A 71 6.05 -4.33 13.34
C LYS A 71 4.64 -3.76 13.49
N TYR A 72 4.52 -2.44 13.58
CA TYR A 72 3.24 -1.77 13.83
C TYR A 72 2.99 -0.69 12.79
N PRO A 73 1.80 -0.65 12.16
CA PRO A 73 1.38 0.47 11.34
C PRO A 73 1.03 1.66 12.23
N PHE A 74 1.01 2.84 11.66
CA PHE A 74 0.44 4.02 12.32
C PHE A 74 -1.04 4.09 11.97
N TYR A 75 -1.91 3.95 12.97
CA TYR A 75 -3.34 4.06 12.72
C TYR A 75 -3.80 5.51 12.86
N PRO A 76 -4.45 6.07 11.80
CA PRO A 76 -5.03 7.41 11.89
C PRO A 76 -6.22 7.41 12.86
N LYS A 77 -6.57 8.57 13.40
CA LYS A 77 -7.73 8.70 14.31
C LYS A 77 -9.03 8.27 13.64
N SER A 78 -9.17 8.58 12.35
CA SER A 78 -10.31 8.18 11.51
C SER A 78 -10.47 6.66 11.39
N PHE A 79 -9.40 5.90 11.59
CA PHE A 79 -9.45 4.45 11.63
C PHE A 79 -10.28 3.92 12.81
N GLY A 80 -10.30 4.65 13.94
CA GLY A 80 -11.04 4.28 15.14
C GLY A 80 -10.46 3.06 15.83
N CYS A 81 -9.13 3.00 15.97
CA CYS A 81 -8.44 1.97 16.73
C CYS A 81 -8.92 1.95 18.17
N LYS A 82 -9.34 0.78 18.67
CA LYS A 82 -9.84 0.60 20.04
C LYS A 82 -8.74 0.30 21.07
N LEU A 83 -7.52 0.05 20.61
CA LEU A 83 -6.36 -0.19 21.47
C LEU A 83 -5.68 1.12 21.82
N SER A 84 -5.30 1.26 23.09
CA SER A 84 -4.63 2.47 23.61
C SER A 84 -3.10 2.34 23.66
N ASP A 85 -2.51 1.51 22.79
CA ASP A 85 -1.07 1.33 22.75
C ASP A 85 -0.39 2.43 21.93
N LYS A 86 0.63 3.08 22.51
CA LYS A 86 1.33 4.20 21.87
C LYS A 86 2.07 3.80 20.59
N ARG A 87 2.42 2.50 20.42
CA ARG A 87 3.10 1.98 19.23
C ARG A 87 2.21 2.04 17.98
N LEU A 88 0.90 2.07 18.18
CA LEU A 88 -0.11 2.13 17.12
C LEU A 88 -0.45 3.56 16.70
N ASN A 89 -0.03 4.55 17.48
CA ASN A 89 -0.33 5.95 17.20
C ASN A 89 0.65 6.53 16.19
N ILE A 90 0.21 7.53 15.44
CA ILE A 90 1.08 8.34 14.61
C ILE A 90 2.03 9.12 15.54
N PRO A 91 3.36 8.88 15.49
CA PRO A 91 4.29 9.60 16.35
C PRO A 91 4.48 11.04 15.84
N PRO A 92 4.93 11.97 16.71
CA PRO A 92 5.42 13.27 16.26
C PRO A 92 6.56 13.09 15.25
N LYS A 93 6.65 13.99 14.27
CA LYS A 93 7.74 13.94 13.28
C LYS A 93 9.11 14.04 13.95
N ALA A 94 10.01 13.15 13.50
CA ALA A 94 11.42 13.24 13.85
C ALA A 94 12.11 14.38 13.06
N HIS A 95 13.29 14.80 13.52
CA HIS A 95 14.06 15.81 12.79
C HIS A 95 14.44 15.32 11.39
N GLY A 96 14.09 16.07 10.36
CA GLY A 96 14.33 15.74 8.96
C GLY A 96 13.40 14.67 8.40
N GLU A 97 12.38 14.25 9.14
CA GLU A 97 11.35 13.33 8.64
C GLU A 97 10.46 14.02 7.62
N ILE A 98 10.20 13.32 6.51
CA ILE A 98 9.24 13.72 5.48
C ILE A 98 8.16 12.65 5.39
N ARG A 99 6.89 13.04 5.34
CA ARG A 99 5.76 12.12 5.15
C ARG A 99 5.09 12.37 3.82
N ILE A 100 4.93 11.32 3.05
CA ILE A 100 4.30 11.37 1.73
C ILE A 100 3.08 10.46 1.72
N LEU A 101 1.93 11.02 1.34
CA LEU A 101 0.76 10.25 0.97
C LEU A 101 0.79 10.03 -0.54
N SER A 102 0.62 8.80 -1.01
CA SER A 102 0.38 8.53 -2.43
C SER A 102 -0.97 7.86 -2.63
N ALA A 103 -1.60 8.17 -3.77
CA ALA A 103 -2.86 7.58 -4.16
C ALA A 103 -2.90 7.27 -5.65
N ASP A 104 -3.23 6.04 -6.00
CA ASP A 104 -3.67 5.65 -7.35
C ASP A 104 -5.20 5.57 -7.35
N ILE A 105 -5.84 6.36 -8.20
CA ILE A 105 -7.28 6.64 -8.12
C ILE A 105 -8.07 5.74 -9.05
N ALA A 106 -9.03 5.01 -8.50
CA ALA A 106 -10.05 4.31 -9.25
C ALA A 106 -11.44 4.88 -8.92
N LEU A 107 -12.19 5.25 -9.94
CA LEU A 107 -13.56 5.77 -9.82
C LEU A 107 -14.56 4.74 -10.31
N MET A 108 -15.47 4.31 -9.43
CA MET A 108 -16.61 3.44 -9.66
C MET A 108 -16.28 1.97 -10.00
N SER A 109 -17.09 1.08 -9.46
CA SER A 109 -17.12 -0.32 -9.86
C SER A 109 -17.51 -0.43 -11.34
N SER A 110 -16.62 -0.95 -12.19
CA SER A 110 -17.04 -1.35 -13.53
C SER A 110 -17.98 -2.55 -13.45
N ALA A 111 -18.96 -2.62 -14.34
CA ALA A 111 -19.91 -3.74 -14.43
C ALA A 111 -19.25 -5.10 -14.81
N LYS A 112 -17.95 -5.12 -15.04
CA LYS A 112 -17.11 -6.31 -15.24
C LYS A 112 -16.37 -6.58 -13.94
N ASN A 113 -16.43 -7.80 -13.45
CA ASN A 113 -15.95 -8.39 -12.19
C ASN A 113 -14.51 -8.02 -11.69
N ASN A 114 -13.90 -6.96 -12.16
CA ASN A 114 -12.65 -6.39 -11.70
C ASN A 114 -12.91 -4.93 -11.29
N ASN A 115 -13.28 -4.73 -10.04
CA ASN A 115 -13.38 -3.40 -9.48
C ASN A 115 -11.97 -2.88 -9.22
N ASP A 116 -11.56 -1.86 -9.96
CA ASP A 116 -10.37 -1.10 -9.61
C ASP A 116 -10.58 -0.44 -8.26
N ALA A 117 -9.56 -0.44 -7.42
CA ALA A 117 -9.61 0.15 -6.09
C ALA A 117 -8.63 1.31 -5.98
N THR A 118 -9.05 2.39 -5.35
CA THR A 118 -8.11 3.44 -4.97
C THR A 118 -7.18 2.93 -3.90
N SER A 119 -5.89 2.87 -4.21
CA SER A 119 -4.84 2.43 -3.29
C SER A 119 -4.12 3.62 -2.70
N VAL A 120 -4.11 3.71 -1.37
CA VAL A 120 -3.44 4.77 -0.61
C VAL A 120 -2.30 4.19 0.20
N PHE A 121 -1.13 4.85 0.15
CA PHE A 121 0.04 4.53 0.97
C PHE A 121 0.54 5.77 1.71
N ILE A 122 0.91 5.57 2.98
CA ILE A 122 1.63 6.57 3.77
C ILE A 122 3.07 6.11 3.94
N ASN A 123 3.97 6.94 3.48
CA ASN A 123 5.41 6.74 3.56
C ASN A 123 6.01 7.72 4.56
N GLN A 124 6.66 7.16 5.59
CA GLN A 124 7.52 7.88 6.51
C GLN A 124 8.95 7.77 6.01
N MET A 125 9.51 8.88 5.59
CA MET A 125 10.89 8.96 5.12
C MET A 125 11.80 9.48 6.23
N LEU A 126 12.76 8.67 6.60
CA LEU A 126 13.74 9.02 7.63
C LEU A 126 15.14 9.19 7.03
N PRO A 127 15.87 10.26 7.39
CA PRO A 127 17.25 10.42 6.96
C PRO A 127 18.12 9.32 7.56
N SER A 128 18.96 8.68 6.74
CA SER A 128 19.92 7.68 7.20
C SER A 128 21.29 8.30 7.43
N ALA A 129 22.15 7.60 8.14
CA ALA A 129 23.54 8.02 8.36
C ALA A 129 24.35 8.19 7.07
N SER A 130 23.93 7.56 5.98
CA SER A 130 24.57 7.73 4.66
C SER A 130 24.11 8.97 3.89
N GLY A 131 23.23 9.80 4.47
CA GLY A 131 22.64 10.97 3.81
C GLY A 131 21.49 10.64 2.85
N LYS A 132 21.16 9.36 2.64
CA LYS A 132 19.99 8.92 1.88
C LYS A 132 18.79 8.75 2.81
N TYR A 133 17.60 8.85 2.27
CA TYR A 133 16.38 8.53 2.99
C TYR A 133 16.07 7.03 2.95
N VAL A 134 15.48 6.54 4.04
CA VAL A 134 14.85 5.23 4.13
C VAL A 134 13.35 5.42 4.16
N SER A 135 12.65 4.74 3.27
CA SER A 135 11.21 4.76 3.11
C SER A 135 10.57 3.68 3.98
N ASN A 136 9.78 4.06 4.95
CA ASN A 136 8.96 3.16 5.75
C ASN A 136 7.50 3.30 5.31
N ILE A 137 6.93 2.28 4.71
CA ILE A 137 5.50 2.25 4.39
C ILE A 137 4.75 1.89 5.68
N VAL A 138 4.26 2.92 6.36
CA VAL A 138 3.70 2.79 7.71
C VAL A 138 2.19 2.59 7.76
N TYR A 139 1.50 2.84 6.64
CA TYR A 139 0.06 2.64 6.53
C TYR A 139 -0.34 2.44 5.07
N THR A 140 -1.34 1.62 4.86
CA THR A 140 -1.97 1.42 3.55
C THR A 140 -3.44 1.07 3.71
N GLU A 141 -4.25 1.60 2.82
CA GLU A 141 -5.66 1.24 2.70
C GLU A 141 -6.11 1.21 1.24
N ASN A 142 -7.17 0.48 1.00
CA ASN A 142 -7.83 0.44 -0.31
C ASN A 142 -9.29 0.83 -0.16
N ASN A 143 -9.74 1.71 -1.04
CA ASN A 143 -11.11 2.18 -1.11
C ASN A 143 -11.74 1.75 -2.43
N GLU A 144 -12.82 0.97 -2.38
CA GLU A 144 -13.55 0.51 -3.56
C GLU A 144 -14.86 1.29 -3.73
N GLY A 145 -15.18 1.63 -4.98
CA GLY A 145 -16.49 2.18 -5.34
C GLY A 145 -16.82 3.58 -4.81
N LEU A 146 -15.86 4.31 -4.25
CA LEU A 146 -16.09 5.66 -3.76
C LEU A 146 -16.19 6.66 -4.91
N ARG A 147 -17.06 7.65 -4.75
CA ARG A 147 -17.14 8.83 -5.63
C ARG A 147 -15.93 9.73 -5.43
N ALA A 148 -15.62 10.56 -6.40
CA ALA A 148 -14.47 11.46 -6.38
C ALA A 148 -14.46 12.39 -5.15
N ASP A 149 -15.62 12.92 -4.74
CA ASP A 149 -15.77 13.76 -3.56
C ASP A 149 -15.43 13.02 -2.24
N ALA A 150 -15.91 11.79 -2.09
CA ALA A 150 -15.62 10.96 -0.94
C ALA A 150 -14.14 10.55 -0.89
N GLN A 151 -13.53 10.28 -2.06
CA GLN A 151 -12.10 9.98 -2.15
C GLN A 151 -11.24 11.19 -1.80
N ALA A 152 -11.57 12.38 -2.34
CA ALA A 152 -10.87 13.61 -2.01
C ALA A 152 -10.93 13.92 -0.51
N LEU A 153 -12.10 13.73 0.12
CA LEU A 153 -12.26 13.90 1.56
C LEU A 153 -11.43 12.88 2.36
N SER A 154 -11.43 11.57 1.97
CA SER A 154 -10.63 10.55 2.63
C SER A 154 -9.14 10.86 2.55
N ILE A 155 -8.64 11.20 1.36
CA ILE A 155 -7.25 11.58 1.12
C ILE A 155 -6.89 12.82 1.95
N ARG A 156 -7.76 13.83 1.98
CA ARG A 156 -7.51 15.07 2.72
C ARG A 156 -7.45 14.83 4.23
N ARG A 157 -8.30 13.95 4.75
CA ARG A 157 -8.31 13.55 6.15
C ARG A 157 -7.01 12.84 6.53
N LEU A 158 -6.60 11.84 5.74
CA LEU A 158 -5.34 11.13 5.97
C LEU A 158 -4.13 12.06 5.85
N PHE A 159 -4.12 12.98 4.88
CA PHE A 159 -3.05 13.95 4.71
C PHE A 159 -2.82 14.79 5.97
N GLU A 160 -3.91 15.26 6.60
CA GLU A 160 -3.82 16.03 7.85
C GLU A 160 -3.47 15.14 9.06
N GLU A 161 -4.11 13.98 9.20
CA GLU A 161 -3.89 13.12 10.36
C GLU A 161 -2.45 12.61 10.43
N PHE A 162 -1.84 12.32 9.28
CA PHE A 162 -0.45 11.91 9.19
C PHE A 162 0.53 13.10 9.09
N GLU A 163 0.05 14.34 9.10
CA GLU A 163 0.88 15.53 8.91
C GLU A 163 1.79 15.41 7.68
N CYS A 164 1.22 14.98 6.54
CA CYS A 164 1.98 14.75 5.33
C CYS A 164 2.53 16.06 4.73
N ASP A 165 3.74 16.00 4.20
CA ASP A 165 4.41 17.13 3.53
C ASP A 165 4.03 17.19 2.05
N TYR A 166 3.83 16.03 1.42
CA TYR A 166 3.49 15.90 0.00
C TYR A 166 2.38 14.88 -0.21
N LEU A 167 1.59 15.14 -1.25
CA LEU A 167 0.57 14.25 -1.79
C LEU A 167 0.95 13.89 -3.23
N VAL A 168 1.25 12.63 -3.48
CA VAL A 168 1.55 12.10 -4.83
C VAL A 168 0.30 11.41 -5.37
N ILE A 169 -0.19 11.86 -6.50
CA ILE A 169 -1.44 11.36 -7.07
C ILE A 169 -1.32 11.23 -8.59
N ASP A 170 -1.81 10.11 -9.14
CA ASP A 170 -1.94 9.99 -10.60
C ASP A 170 -3.04 10.95 -11.08
N ALA A 171 -2.61 12.00 -11.78
CA ALA A 171 -3.49 13.03 -12.34
C ALA A 171 -3.91 12.74 -13.78
N LYS A 172 -3.65 11.52 -14.28
CA LYS A 172 -4.07 11.10 -15.62
C LYS A 172 -5.46 10.46 -15.57
N GLY A 173 -6.33 10.88 -16.45
CA GLY A 173 -7.67 10.29 -16.56
C GLY A 173 -8.52 10.52 -15.30
N LEU A 174 -8.81 9.45 -14.56
CA LEU A 174 -9.74 9.46 -13.43
C LEU A 174 -9.24 10.20 -12.19
N GLY A 175 -7.94 10.36 -12.04
CA GLY A 175 -7.36 11.09 -10.90
C GLY A 175 -7.51 12.59 -10.97
N LEU A 176 -7.58 13.18 -12.18
CA LEU A 176 -7.67 14.63 -12.34
C LEU A 176 -8.90 15.26 -11.64
N PRO A 177 -10.11 14.69 -11.71
CA PRO A 177 -11.26 15.19 -10.94
C PRO A 177 -11.05 15.21 -9.43
N VAL A 178 -10.32 14.22 -8.88
CA VAL A 178 -9.97 14.17 -7.46
C VAL A 178 -8.97 15.28 -7.13
N VAL A 179 -7.98 15.50 -7.98
CA VAL A 179 -7.03 16.63 -7.85
C VAL A 179 -7.76 17.97 -7.85
N ASP A 180 -8.74 18.18 -8.73
CA ASP A 180 -9.53 19.40 -8.76
C ASP A 180 -10.30 19.64 -7.44
N LEU A 181 -10.86 18.59 -6.87
CA LEU A 181 -11.54 18.67 -5.56
C LEU A 181 -10.56 18.99 -4.43
N LEU A 182 -9.35 18.42 -4.45
CA LEU A 182 -8.30 18.72 -3.48
C LEU A 182 -7.77 20.16 -3.58
N MET A 183 -7.98 20.83 -4.73
CA MET A 183 -7.61 22.22 -4.96
C MET A 183 -8.70 23.22 -4.51
N ALA A 184 -9.77 22.74 -3.90
CA ALA A 184 -10.81 23.52 -3.26
C ALA A 184 -10.87 23.21 -1.76
N ASP A 185 -11.52 24.08 -0.99
CA ASP A 185 -11.82 23.78 0.42
C ASP A 185 -12.82 22.63 0.50
N ILE A 186 -12.53 21.65 1.38
CA ILE A 186 -13.37 20.46 1.58
C ILE A 186 -13.95 20.49 2.99
N TYR A 187 -15.28 20.50 3.09
CA TYR A 187 -15.97 20.43 4.37
C TYR A 187 -16.31 18.96 4.73
N ASP A 188 -15.84 18.52 5.88
CA ASP A 188 -16.15 17.22 6.45
C ASP A 188 -17.35 17.33 7.39
N GLN A 189 -18.50 16.84 6.94
CA GLN A 189 -19.75 16.88 7.71
C GLN A 189 -19.68 16.02 8.99
N ASN A 190 -18.84 14.97 9.02
CA ASN A 190 -18.74 14.06 10.15
C ASN A 190 -17.97 14.68 11.32
N THR A 191 -16.98 15.51 11.04
CA THR A 191 -16.11 16.13 12.05
C THR A 191 -16.38 17.62 12.23
N GLY A 192 -17.14 18.25 11.33
CA GLY A 192 -17.33 19.70 11.28
C GLY A 192 -16.08 20.47 10.86
N THR A 193 -15.07 19.80 10.32
CA THR A 193 -13.78 20.38 9.94
C THR A 193 -13.79 20.82 8.48
N THR A 194 -13.24 22.01 8.21
CA THR A 194 -12.96 22.45 6.84
C THR A 194 -11.48 22.29 6.56
N TYR A 195 -11.14 21.48 5.58
CA TYR A 195 -9.77 21.32 5.08
C TYR A 195 -9.53 22.33 3.96
N GLY A 196 -8.50 23.16 4.11
CA GLY A 196 -8.14 24.16 3.11
C GLY A 196 -7.64 23.54 1.81
N ALA A 197 -7.78 24.28 0.71
CA ALA A 197 -7.31 23.87 -0.62
C ALA A 197 -5.80 23.60 -0.63
N LEU A 198 -5.39 22.62 -1.43
CA LEU A 198 -3.99 22.34 -1.78
C LEU A 198 -3.73 22.78 -3.22
N SER A 199 -2.46 22.90 -3.61
CA SER A 199 -2.07 23.24 -4.98
C SER A 199 -0.96 22.33 -5.50
N CYS A 200 -0.82 22.25 -6.83
CA CYS A 200 0.20 21.45 -7.48
C CYS A 200 1.58 22.12 -7.39
N CYS A 201 2.62 21.31 -7.10
CA CYS A 201 4.00 21.80 -6.98
C CYS A 201 4.86 21.54 -8.22
N ASN A 202 4.51 20.54 -9.05
CA ASN A 202 5.33 20.07 -10.15
C ASN A 202 4.79 20.36 -11.57
N ASN A 203 3.56 20.88 -11.68
CA ASN A 203 2.93 21.16 -12.97
C ASN A 203 2.14 22.48 -12.91
N GLU A 204 2.60 23.50 -13.64
CA GLU A 204 1.98 24.82 -13.63
C GLU A 204 0.58 24.84 -14.24
N GLU A 205 0.31 24.04 -15.27
CA GLU A 205 -1.00 23.99 -15.91
C GLU A 205 -2.05 23.39 -14.95
N ILE A 206 -1.66 22.38 -14.17
CA ILE A 206 -2.49 21.83 -13.12
C ILE A 206 -2.62 22.84 -11.98
N ALA A 207 -1.53 23.49 -11.57
CA ALA A 207 -1.57 24.50 -10.49
C ALA A 207 -2.50 25.68 -10.77
N LYS A 208 -2.63 26.11 -12.04
CA LYS A 208 -3.56 27.17 -12.47
C LYS A 208 -5.04 26.83 -12.23
N ARG A 209 -5.37 25.54 -12.05
CA ARG A 209 -6.75 25.11 -11.75
C ARG A 209 -7.14 25.41 -10.31
N CYS A 210 -6.17 25.62 -9.41
CA CYS A 210 -6.42 26.07 -8.05
C CYS A 210 -6.70 27.58 -8.03
N ILE A 211 -7.94 27.93 -7.74
CA ILE A 211 -8.38 29.33 -7.65
C ILE A 211 -8.20 29.94 -6.26
N VAL A 212 -7.89 29.11 -5.25
CA VAL A 212 -7.72 29.56 -3.87
C VAL A 212 -6.34 30.21 -3.71
N PRO A 213 -6.28 31.50 -3.33
CA PRO A 213 -5.02 32.22 -3.19
C PRO A 213 -4.13 31.60 -2.09
N LYS A 214 -2.83 31.47 -2.37
CA LYS A 214 -1.83 30.99 -1.42
C LYS A 214 -2.06 29.54 -0.92
N ALA A 215 -2.84 28.73 -1.63
CA ALA A 215 -2.93 27.30 -1.34
C ALA A 215 -1.54 26.65 -1.32
N PRO A 216 -1.20 25.85 -0.31
CA PRO A 216 0.12 25.24 -0.20
C PRO A 216 0.38 24.31 -1.40
N LYS A 217 1.55 24.47 -2.03
CA LYS A 217 1.98 23.68 -3.20
C LYS A 217 2.59 22.36 -2.73
N VAL A 218 1.76 21.37 -2.49
CA VAL A 218 2.15 20.06 -1.94
C VAL A 218 1.69 18.88 -2.79
N ILE A 219 0.81 19.11 -3.79
CA ILE A 219 0.36 18.05 -4.69
C ILE A 219 1.41 17.82 -5.76
N TRP A 220 1.96 16.62 -5.80
CA TRP A 220 2.74 16.10 -6.90
C TRP A 220 1.82 15.33 -7.86
N ALA A 221 1.42 16.00 -8.93
CA ALA A 221 0.52 15.42 -9.92
C ALA A 221 1.33 14.60 -10.94
N VAL A 222 1.17 13.29 -10.89
CA VAL A 222 1.85 12.37 -11.81
C VAL A 222 1.08 12.31 -13.13
N GLN A 223 1.79 12.47 -14.23
CA GLN A 223 1.31 12.26 -15.60
C GLN A 223 2.27 11.28 -16.29
N GLY A 224 2.19 10.00 -15.94
CA GLY A 224 3.19 9.00 -16.33
C GLY A 224 3.39 8.87 -17.83
N SER A 225 4.62 9.17 -18.32
CA SER A 225 5.10 8.73 -19.62
C SER A 225 5.68 7.30 -19.52
N PRO A 226 5.87 6.59 -20.64
CA PRO A 226 6.53 5.29 -20.62
C PRO A 226 7.91 5.32 -19.97
N GLU A 227 8.70 6.37 -20.22
CA GLU A 227 10.04 6.57 -19.67
C GLU A 227 9.99 6.81 -18.16
N PHE A 228 9.07 7.67 -17.73
CA PHE A 228 8.84 7.94 -16.31
C PHE A 228 8.44 6.66 -15.57
N ASN A 229 7.45 5.92 -16.07
CA ASN A 229 7.01 4.67 -15.47
C ASN A 229 8.14 3.62 -15.42
N SER A 230 9.00 3.60 -16.44
CA SER A 230 10.21 2.76 -16.46
C SER A 230 11.18 3.13 -15.33
N GLN A 231 11.42 4.42 -15.12
CA GLN A 231 12.28 4.91 -14.03
C GLN A 231 11.69 4.56 -12.66
N CYS A 232 10.39 4.74 -12.46
CA CYS A 232 9.70 4.35 -11.23
C CYS A 232 9.87 2.84 -10.95
N ALA A 233 9.65 2.01 -11.96
CA ALA A 233 9.73 0.56 -11.84
C ALA A 233 11.15 0.08 -11.48
N LEU A 234 12.15 0.56 -12.20
CA LEU A 234 13.55 0.19 -11.96
C LEU A 234 14.08 0.77 -10.65
N GLY A 235 13.71 2.02 -10.32
CA GLY A 235 14.10 2.66 -9.08
C GLY A 235 13.55 1.93 -7.86
N LEU A 236 12.26 1.57 -7.86
CA LEU A 236 11.64 0.82 -6.78
C LEU A 236 12.26 -0.58 -6.62
N ARG A 237 12.55 -1.28 -7.75
CA ARG A 237 13.25 -2.57 -7.73
C ARG A 237 14.60 -2.45 -7.03
N GLU A 238 15.40 -1.47 -7.42
CA GLU A 238 16.71 -1.26 -6.83
C GLU A 238 16.62 -0.88 -5.35
N ALA A 239 15.62 -0.10 -4.97
CA ALA A 239 15.36 0.27 -3.59
C ALA A 239 15.07 -0.93 -2.68
N PHE A 240 14.29 -1.90 -3.16
CA PHE A 240 14.07 -3.15 -2.42
C PHE A 240 15.38 -3.95 -2.27
N LYS A 241 16.19 -4.05 -3.33
CA LYS A 241 17.49 -4.72 -3.25
C LYS A 241 18.44 -4.09 -2.24
N GLN A 242 18.44 -2.76 -2.17
CA GLN A 242 19.31 -1.99 -1.26
C GLN A 242 18.73 -1.82 0.15
N GLY A 243 17.52 -2.33 0.44
CA GLY A 243 16.88 -2.18 1.75
C GLY A 243 16.44 -0.76 2.08
N GLN A 244 16.20 0.06 1.05
CA GLN A 244 15.78 1.45 1.19
C GLN A 244 14.27 1.61 1.38
N VAL A 245 13.47 0.60 1.03
CA VAL A 245 12.02 0.56 1.26
C VAL A 245 11.74 -0.51 2.29
N ARG A 246 11.04 -0.16 3.37
CA ARG A 246 10.62 -1.09 4.41
C ARG A 246 9.11 -1.20 4.43
N LEU A 247 8.64 -2.42 4.61
CA LEU A 247 7.22 -2.79 4.62
C LEU A 247 6.81 -3.30 6.00
N LEU A 248 5.50 -3.36 6.23
CA LEU A 248 4.94 -4.06 7.38
C LEU A 248 5.28 -5.55 7.32
N ILE A 249 5.47 -6.15 8.49
CA ILE A 249 5.65 -7.60 8.64
C ILE A 249 4.46 -8.37 8.07
N SER A 250 4.56 -9.69 7.98
CA SER A 250 3.45 -10.53 7.51
C SER A 250 2.25 -10.42 8.45
N GLU A 251 1.07 -10.75 7.97
CA GLU A 251 -0.14 -10.82 8.81
C GLU A 251 -0.03 -11.87 9.91
N TYR A 252 0.83 -12.89 9.74
CA TYR A 252 1.12 -13.92 10.75
C TYR A 252 2.00 -13.38 11.86
N ASP A 253 3.16 -12.80 11.48
CA ASP A 253 4.03 -12.14 12.46
C ASP A 253 3.28 -11.01 13.18
N ALA A 254 2.39 -10.34 12.46
CA ALA A 254 1.54 -9.29 13.01
C ALA A 254 0.53 -9.82 14.02
N GLU A 255 0.00 -11.01 13.83
CA GLU A 255 -0.91 -11.64 14.79
C GLU A 255 -0.23 -11.88 16.12
N GLU A 256 0.98 -12.44 16.11
CA GLU A 256 1.79 -12.62 17.32
C GLU A 256 2.06 -11.27 18.01
N GLU A 257 2.49 -10.26 17.25
CA GLU A 257 2.77 -8.93 17.81
C GLU A 257 1.51 -8.24 18.35
N LEU A 258 0.37 -8.37 17.68
CA LEU A 258 -0.90 -7.76 18.07
C LEU A 258 -1.52 -8.45 19.30
N THR A 259 -1.44 -9.78 19.39
CA THR A 259 -1.97 -10.54 20.56
C THR A 259 -1.25 -10.18 21.85
N ASN A 260 0.02 -9.74 21.76
CA ASN A 260 0.77 -9.23 22.90
C ASN A 260 0.36 -7.81 23.35
N LEU A 261 -0.53 -7.13 22.60
CA LEU A 261 -1.02 -5.81 22.99
C LEU A 261 -2.12 -5.92 24.05
N LYS A 262 -2.04 -5.06 25.05
CA LYS A 262 -3.07 -5.00 26.08
C LYS A 262 -4.45 -4.68 25.50
N GLY A 263 -5.40 -5.55 25.72
CA GLY A 263 -6.78 -5.39 25.27
C GLY A 263 -7.08 -6.01 23.92
N TYR A 264 -6.10 -6.57 23.21
CA TYR A 264 -6.33 -7.21 21.91
C TYR A 264 -7.31 -8.38 22.02
N SER A 265 -7.13 -9.27 23.00
CA SER A 265 -8.03 -10.42 23.26
C SER A 265 -9.48 -10.06 23.61
N SER A 266 -9.76 -8.79 23.88
CA SER A 266 -11.12 -8.29 24.13
C SER A 266 -11.73 -7.58 22.92
N LEU A 267 -11.05 -7.53 21.80
CA LEU A 267 -11.62 -7.02 20.56
C LEU A 267 -12.70 -7.94 20.00
N SER A 268 -13.63 -7.39 19.26
CA SER A 268 -14.53 -8.20 18.44
C SER A 268 -13.76 -8.76 17.23
N ALA A 269 -14.19 -9.90 16.69
CA ALA A 269 -13.60 -10.47 15.48
C ALA A 269 -13.55 -9.46 14.31
N GLN A 270 -14.54 -8.58 14.21
CA GLN A 270 -14.55 -7.51 13.20
C GLN A 270 -13.45 -6.46 13.45
N ASP A 271 -13.20 -6.09 14.71
CA ASP A 271 -12.14 -5.14 15.04
C ASP A 271 -10.75 -5.78 14.86
N GLU A 272 -10.59 -7.08 15.15
CA GLU A 272 -9.34 -7.81 14.89
C GLU A 272 -9.00 -7.83 13.38
N VAL A 273 -9.98 -8.20 12.54
CA VAL A 273 -9.81 -8.16 11.07
C VAL A 273 -9.46 -6.74 10.61
N LYS A 274 -10.15 -5.73 11.16
CA LYS A 274 -9.84 -4.33 10.85
C LYS A 274 -8.40 -3.97 11.22
N MET A 275 -7.91 -4.39 12.39
CA MET A 275 -6.54 -4.15 12.82
C MET A 275 -5.50 -4.81 11.90
N LYS A 276 -5.82 -5.94 11.29
CA LYS A 276 -4.92 -6.64 10.36
C LYS A 276 -4.93 -6.05 8.93
N THR A 277 -5.89 -5.20 8.60
CA THR A 277 -6.07 -4.66 7.23
C THR A 277 -4.79 -4.07 6.61
N PRO A 278 -3.97 -3.23 7.28
CA PRO A 278 -2.75 -2.70 6.67
C PRO A 278 -1.71 -3.79 6.33
N TYR A 279 -1.62 -4.84 7.14
CA TYR A 279 -0.72 -5.97 6.88
C TYR A 279 -1.20 -6.79 5.68
N ILE A 280 -2.50 -7.09 5.63
CA ILE A 280 -3.13 -7.79 4.49
C ILE A 280 -2.89 -7.01 3.20
N HIS A 281 -3.11 -5.69 3.20
CA HIS A 281 -2.85 -4.87 2.01
C HIS A 281 -1.37 -4.84 1.63
N THR A 282 -0.45 -4.94 2.59
CA THR A 282 0.98 -5.10 2.32
C THR A 282 1.27 -6.43 1.63
N SER A 283 0.69 -7.53 2.10
CA SER A 283 0.84 -8.85 1.45
C SER A 283 0.23 -8.86 0.04
N LEU A 284 -0.91 -8.21 -0.15
CA LEU A 284 -1.51 -8.03 -1.48
C LEU A 284 -0.63 -7.17 -2.41
N LEU A 285 0.05 -6.13 -1.90
CA LEU A 285 1.04 -5.37 -2.66
C LEU A 285 2.19 -6.27 -3.11
N ILE A 286 2.72 -7.11 -2.22
CA ILE A 286 3.80 -8.04 -2.55
C ILE A 286 3.34 -9.00 -3.65
N ASN A 287 2.13 -9.53 -3.54
CA ASN A 287 1.55 -10.39 -4.56
C ASN A 287 1.41 -9.66 -5.92
N GLU A 288 0.99 -8.40 -5.93
CA GLU A 288 1.00 -7.60 -7.17
C GLU A 288 2.42 -7.50 -7.75
N LEU A 289 3.39 -7.07 -6.94
CA LEU A 289 4.79 -6.85 -7.37
C LEU A 289 5.43 -8.08 -8.01
N ILE A 290 5.33 -9.24 -7.37
CA ILE A 290 5.98 -10.48 -7.87
C ILE A 290 5.30 -11.07 -9.11
N ASN A 291 4.05 -10.69 -9.35
CA ASN A 291 3.29 -11.11 -10.52
C ASN A 291 3.33 -10.13 -11.68
N LEU A 292 4.03 -9.00 -11.55
CA LEU A 292 4.22 -8.08 -12.64
C LEU A 292 5.17 -8.65 -13.68
N GLU A 293 4.70 -8.70 -14.92
CA GLU A 293 5.52 -8.99 -16.08
C GLU A 293 6.13 -7.71 -16.65
N TYR A 294 7.23 -7.82 -17.37
CA TYR A 294 7.82 -6.66 -18.02
C TYR A 294 8.31 -6.98 -19.43
N GLU A 295 8.27 -5.97 -20.27
CA GLU A 295 8.87 -5.97 -21.59
C GLU A 295 9.90 -4.83 -21.64
N ALA A 296 11.12 -5.14 -22.08
CA ALA A 296 12.15 -4.14 -22.33
C ALA A 296 12.26 -3.87 -23.83
N LYS A 297 11.99 -2.63 -24.24
CA LYS A 297 12.13 -2.18 -25.63
C LYS A 297 12.67 -0.75 -25.66
N ASN A 298 13.68 -0.49 -26.48
CA ASN A 298 14.30 0.83 -26.65
C ASN A 298 14.71 1.47 -25.30
N ASN A 299 15.34 0.72 -24.42
CA ASN A 299 15.74 1.13 -23.07
C ASN A 299 14.58 1.54 -22.12
N VAL A 300 13.34 1.23 -22.49
CA VAL A 300 12.16 1.47 -21.65
C VAL A 300 11.62 0.14 -21.19
N VAL A 301 11.44 0.00 -19.87
CA VAL A 301 10.78 -1.14 -19.24
C VAL A 301 9.28 -0.82 -19.11
N ARG A 302 8.45 -1.63 -19.74
CA ARG A 302 6.99 -1.56 -19.60
C ARG A 302 6.53 -2.65 -18.68
N VAL A 303 5.93 -2.26 -17.59
CA VAL A 303 5.37 -3.18 -16.61
C VAL A 303 3.90 -3.47 -16.97
N LYS A 304 3.54 -4.74 -16.93
CA LYS A 304 2.19 -5.23 -17.25
C LYS A 304 1.68 -6.12 -16.12
N GLU A 305 0.40 -5.99 -15.83
CA GLU A 305 -0.31 -6.95 -14.99
C GLU A 305 -0.65 -8.22 -15.79
N LYS A 306 -0.58 -9.38 -15.15
CA LYS A 306 -1.16 -10.62 -15.71
C LYS A 306 -2.67 -10.48 -15.85
N SER A 307 -3.24 -11.17 -16.83
CA SER A 307 -4.69 -11.18 -17.05
C SER A 307 -5.44 -11.54 -15.75
N GLY A 308 -6.36 -10.68 -15.33
CA GLY A 308 -7.15 -10.86 -14.12
C GLY A 308 -6.48 -10.36 -12.82
N MET A 309 -5.27 -9.83 -12.88
CA MET A 309 -4.59 -9.22 -11.73
C MET A 309 -4.67 -7.69 -11.77
N ARG A 310 -4.37 -7.05 -10.65
CA ARG A 310 -4.35 -5.59 -10.48
C ARG A 310 -2.91 -5.10 -10.30
N LYS A 311 -2.70 -3.80 -10.49
CA LYS A 311 -1.44 -3.11 -10.23
C LYS A 311 -1.61 -1.76 -9.52
N ASP A 312 -2.77 -1.50 -8.94
CA ASP A 312 -3.11 -0.21 -8.32
C ASP A 312 -2.18 0.09 -7.13
N ARG A 313 -1.91 -0.92 -6.29
CA ARG A 313 -0.96 -0.80 -5.18
C ARG A 313 0.46 -0.55 -5.67
N TYR A 314 0.86 -1.29 -6.72
CA TYR A 314 2.16 -1.09 -7.34
C TYR A 314 2.33 0.34 -7.88
N SER A 315 1.37 0.85 -8.63
CA SER A 315 1.42 2.21 -9.19
C SER A 315 1.59 3.24 -8.08
N SER A 316 0.78 3.15 -7.03
CA SER A 316 0.82 4.07 -5.90
C SER A 316 2.18 4.06 -5.20
N ILE A 317 2.76 2.89 -4.87
CA ILE A 317 4.06 2.82 -4.19
C ILE A 317 5.22 3.22 -5.10
N ALA A 318 5.15 2.92 -6.40
CA ALA A 318 6.19 3.27 -7.36
C ALA A 318 6.30 4.79 -7.54
N TYR A 319 5.18 5.48 -7.63
CA TYR A 319 5.13 6.94 -7.70
C TYR A 319 5.54 7.58 -6.38
N ASN A 320 5.16 6.99 -5.25
CA ASN A 320 5.57 7.43 -3.92
C ASN A 320 7.11 7.38 -3.79
N TYR A 321 7.72 6.27 -4.15
CA TYR A 321 9.17 6.10 -4.09
C TYR A 321 9.89 7.06 -5.02
N TRP A 322 9.41 7.24 -6.26
CA TRP A 322 10.04 8.15 -7.22
C TRP A 322 10.06 9.60 -6.73
N CYS A 323 9.03 10.06 -6.07
CA CYS A 323 8.96 11.41 -5.49
C CYS A 323 10.04 11.66 -4.41
N MET A 324 10.67 10.59 -3.89
CA MET A 324 11.78 10.65 -2.95
C MET A 324 13.14 10.92 -3.59
N CYS A 325 13.31 10.56 -4.85
CA CYS A 325 14.58 10.62 -5.59
C CYS A 325 14.77 11.95 -6.29
#